data_aae97e9d2a3450035e36322469689cf2
#
_entry.id   aae97e9d2a3450035e36322469689cf2
#
_cell.length_a   1.000
_cell.length_b   1.000
_cell.length_c   1.000
_cell.angle_alpha   90.00
_cell.angle_beta   90.00
_cell.angle_gamma   90.00
#
_symmetry.space_group_name_H-M   'P 1'
#
loop_
_entity.id
_entity.type
_entity.pdbx_description
1 polymer ?
#
loop_
_entity_poly.entity_id
_entity_poly.type
_entity_poly.pdbx_seq_one_letter_code
_entity_poly.pdbx_strand_id
1 'polypeptide(L)'
;MIPKKSKYALTVTLLALSTACLATGCKKKHDKIDLSGSQAAESTVQTAPVSTTATESESSSSITIEPGIENAQSQGTSAGGAATSLSLSVKTDTYQNGNVSIQYPVISDNSVKPEINDHLKDNALSILKAWEIDEAKDPRNIPGKVPSATKNRITVRYDGNVMTDGGIHPTAIFYTNTISLSSGSDIGLSYLADPATLASYVLSDDCTFPETDAETAAAAKTFLKESDQSYYTALFQNADFPYQETFPECFSYEYEGSIYFSLPVAHALGDYILAVYTPENK
;
A
#
# COMPACT_ATOMS: atom_id res chain seq x y z
N MET A 1 25.83 -34.97 47.14
CA MET A 1 26.15 -35.37 45.74
C MET A 1 25.81 -34.19 44.82
N ILE A 2 26.83 -33.48 44.33
CA ILE A 2 26.71 -32.27 43.52
C ILE A 2 27.19 -32.61 42.11
N PRO A 3 26.42 -32.43 41.03
CA PRO A 3 26.95 -32.66 39.67
C PRO A 3 27.66 -31.44 39.14
N LYS A 4 28.79 -31.71 38.51
CA LYS A 4 29.75 -30.79 37.89
C LYS A 4 29.16 -30.01 36.72
N LYS A 5 29.43 -28.68 36.67
CA LYS A 5 29.18 -27.79 35.52
C LYS A 5 30.25 -28.07 34.43
N SER A 6 29.79 -28.41 33.25
CA SER A 6 30.61 -28.47 32.03
C SER A 6 30.70 -27.10 31.39
N LYS A 7 31.93 -26.61 31.20
CA LYS A 7 32.24 -25.35 30.48
C LYS A 7 32.63 -25.73 29.04
N TYR A 8 31.82 -25.38 28.06
CA TYR A 8 32.24 -25.38 26.67
C TYR A 8 32.62 -23.94 26.27
N ALA A 9 33.92 -23.75 26.05
CA ALA A 9 34.47 -22.55 25.45
C ALA A 9 34.27 -22.62 23.93
N LEU A 10 33.54 -21.69 23.32
CA LEU A 10 33.41 -21.56 21.90
C LEU A 10 34.46 -20.56 21.41
N THR A 11 35.47 -21.08 20.71
CA THR A 11 36.53 -20.28 20.07
C THR A 11 35.99 -19.78 18.71
N VAL A 12 35.79 -18.47 18.58
CA VAL A 12 35.44 -17.82 17.31
C VAL A 12 36.75 -17.46 16.59
N THR A 13 37.00 -18.11 15.49
CA THR A 13 38.13 -17.80 14.61
C THR A 13 37.70 -16.76 13.59
N LEU A 14 38.24 -15.54 13.71
CA LEU A 14 38.01 -14.43 12.80
C LEU A 14 38.96 -14.59 11.59
N LEU A 15 38.41 -14.91 10.40
CA LEU A 15 39.16 -14.96 9.16
C LEU A 15 38.94 -13.65 8.39
N ALA A 16 39.91 -12.75 8.43
CA ALA A 16 39.89 -11.51 7.63
C ALA A 16 40.40 -11.82 6.24
N LEU A 17 39.55 -11.69 5.22
CA LEU A 17 39.93 -11.76 3.81
C LEU A 17 39.89 -10.33 3.23
N SER A 18 41.10 -9.73 3.05
CA SER A 18 41.29 -8.46 2.37
C SER A 18 41.41 -8.73 0.87
N THR A 19 40.43 -8.31 0.06
CA THR A 19 40.54 -8.24 -1.38
C THR A 19 40.65 -6.79 -1.85
N ALA A 20 41.82 -6.41 -2.33
CA ALA A 20 42.08 -5.16 -3.01
C ALA A 20 41.51 -5.24 -4.43
N CYS A 21 40.54 -4.42 -4.80
CA CYS A 21 40.10 -4.19 -6.17
C CYS A 21 40.71 -2.92 -6.72
N LEU A 22 41.56 -3.10 -7.72
CA LEU A 22 42.15 -2.05 -8.55
C LEU A 22 41.07 -1.35 -9.39
N ALA A 23 40.94 -0.04 -9.20
CA ALA A 23 40.10 0.80 -10.03
C ALA A 23 40.80 1.13 -11.35
N THR A 24 40.29 0.59 -12.46
CA THR A 24 40.59 1.09 -13.81
C THR A 24 39.48 2.02 -14.26
N GLY A 25 39.78 3.32 -14.23
CA GLY A 25 38.91 4.36 -14.74
C GLY A 25 38.91 4.43 -16.27
N CYS A 26 37.75 4.28 -16.89
CA CYS A 26 37.52 4.72 -18.26
C CYS A 26 36.75 6.04 -18.25
N LYS A 27 37.48 7.14 -18.52
CA LYS A 27 36.88 8.45 -18.84
C LYS A 27 36.29 8.40 -20.25
N LYS A 28 34.98 8.38 -20.41
CA LYS A 28 34.30 8.78 -21.67
C LYS A 28 34.00 10.26 -21.60
N LYS A 29 34.58 11.02 -22.54
CA LYS A 29 34.21 12.42 -22.83
C LYS A 29 32.80 12.44 -23.41
N HIS A 30 31.90 13.20 -22.79
CA HIS A 30 30.63 13.60 -23.42
C HIS A 30 30.83 14.95 -24.08
N ASP A 31 30.57 14.99 -25.37
CA ASP A 31 30.54 16.19 -26.18
C ASP A 31 29.30 17.04 -25.75
N LYS A 32 29.57 18.34 -25.54
CA LYS A 32 28.51 19.32 -25.23
C LYS A 32 27.74 19.59 -26.51
N ILE A 33 26.45 19.35 -26.50
CA ILE A 33 25.49 19.84 -27.50
C ILE A 33 25.06 21.25 -27.04
N ASP A 34 25.47 22.26 -27.82
CA ASP A 34 25.09 23.65 -27.65
C ASP A 34 23.68 23.84 -28.27
N LEU A 35 22.70 24.19 -27.45
CA LEU A 35 21.35 24.58 -27.85
C LEU A 35 21.11 26.05 -27.48
N SER A 36 21.86 26.96 -28.08
CA SER A 36 21.50 28.37 -28.11
C SER A 36 20.66 28.65 -29.34
N GLY A 37 19.37 28.95 -29.15
CA GLY A 37 18.55 29.58 -30.15
C GLY A 37 17.08 29.17 -30.11
N SER A 38 16.24 29.93 -29.41
CA SER A 38 15.04 30.53 -29.95
C SER A 38 14.26 31.31 -28.88
N GLN A 39 14.31 32.60 -29.05
CA GLN A 39 13.37 33.70 -28.86
C GLN A 39 12.11 33.55 -28.00
N ALA A 40 11.98 34.58 -27.17
CA ALA A 40 10.90 35.01 -26.31
C ALA A 40 9.55 35.21 -27.03
N ALA A 41 8.49 34.88 -26.29
CA ALA A 41 7.21 35.57 -26.45
C ALA A 41 6.70 35.92 -25.04
N GLU A 42 6.77 37.20 -24.70
CA GLU A 42 6.09 37.81 -23.57
C GLU A 42 4.58 37.67 -23.73
N SER A 43 3.89 37.27 -22.70
CA SER A 43 2.47 37.53 -22.53
C SER A 43 2.19 37.96 -21.13
N THR A 44 2.02 39.27 -20.97
CA THR A 44 1.53 39.96 -19.78
C THR A 44 0.09 39.58 -19.51
N VAL A 45 -0.21 39.07 -18.32
CA VAL A 45 -1.56 39.04 -17.77
C VAL A 45 -1.58 39.70 -16.40
N GLN A 46 -2.45 40.71 -16.31
CA GLN A 46 -2.70 41.62 -15.21
C GLN A 46 -3.15 40.91 -13.93
N THR A 47 -2.61 41.36 -12.84
CA THR A 47 -3.05 41.15 -11.47
C THR A 47 -4.32 41.97 -11.17
N ALA A 48 -5.35 41.33 -10.61
CA ALA A 48 -6.39 42.01 -9.87
C ALA A 48 -6.58 41.28 -8.52
N PRO A 49 -6.70 42.00 -7.40
CA PRO A 49 -6.82 41.39 -6.09
C PRO A 49 -8.26 41.00 -5.79
N VAL A 50 -8.50 39.80 -5.32
CA VAL A 50 -9.79 39.39 -4.72
C VAL A 50 -9.63 39.15 -3.24
N SER A 51 -10.49 39.85 -2.56
CA SER A 51 -10.65 39.96 -1.10
C SER A 51 -10.96 38.62 -0.44
N THR A 52 -10.31 38.39 0.67
CA THR A 52 -10.54 37.31 1.61
C THR A 52 -11.90 37.48 2.30
N THR A 53 -12.73 36.45 2.27
CA THR A 53 -13.78 36.25 3.29
C THR A 53 -13.70 34.79 3.70
N ALA A 54 -13.25 34.58 4.92
CA ALA A 54 -13.27 33.28 5.57
C ALA A 54 -14.71 32.88 5.87
N THR A 55 -15.12 31.73 5.38
CA THR A 55 -16.32 31.04 5.85
C THR A 55 -15.89 29.62 6.19
N GLU A 56 -15.88 29.32 7.47
CA GLU A 56 -15.79 27.96 7.98
C GLU A 56 -16.97 27.16 7.43
N SER A 57 -16.67 26.14 6.65
CA SER A 57 -17.63 25.15 6.22
C SER A 57 -17.13 23.81 6.68
N GLU A 58 -17.75 23.27 7.72
CA GLU A 58 -17.60 21.88 8.10
C GLU A 58 -18.12 21.01 6.95
N SER A 59 -17.20 20.49 6.13
CA SER A 59 -17.51 19.53 5.09
C SER A 59 -17.34 18.13 5.64
N SER A 60 -18.42 17.57 6.20
CA SER A 60 -18.51 16.12 6.40
C SER A 60 -18.77 15.47 5.05
N SER A 61 -17.69 15.08 4.34
CA SER A 61 -17.81 14.26 3.15
C SER A 61 -18.09 12.82 3.55
N SER A 62 -19.28 12.33 3.20
CA SER A 62 -19.62 10.91 3.30
C SER A 62 -18.86 10.12 2.25
N ILE A 63 -18.15 9.06 2.65
CA ILE A 63 -17.60 8.10 1.71
C ILE A 63 -18.78 7.43 1.00
N THR A 64 -18.80 7.51 -0.33
CA THR A 64 -19.70 6.69 -1.14
C THR A 64 -19.19 5.26 -1.12
N ILE A 65 -19.88 4.39 -0.39
CA ILE A 65 -19.68 2.95 -0.50
C ILE A 65 -20.40 2.55 -1.78
N GLU A 66 -19.66 2.12 -2.80
CA GLU A 66 -20.29 1.51 -3.97
C GLU A 66 -20.92 0.19 -3.53
N PRO A 67 -22.25 0.00 -3.69
CA PRO A 67 -22.88 -1.27 -3.37
C PRO A 67 -22.42 -2.31 -4.39
N GLY A 68 -21.70 -3.33 -3.93
CA GLY A 68 -21.40 -4.52 -4.74
C GLY A 68 -22.71 -5.10 -5.28
N ILE A 69 -22.80 -5.23 -6.59
CA ILE A 69 -23.96 -5.84 -7.27
C ILE A 69 -23.91 -7.31 -6.98
N GLU A 70 -24.73 -7.78 -6.03
CA GLU A 70 -25.00 -9.19 -5.86
C GLU A 70 -25.82 -9.70 -7.06
N ASN A 71 -25.16 -10.37 -7.98
CA ASN A 71 -25.81 -11.15 -9.02
C ASN A 71 -25.50 -12.63 -8.82
N ALA A 72 -26.19 -13.24 -7.88
CA ALA A 72 -26.28 -14.68 -7.76
C ALA A 72 -27.73 -15.10 -7.98
N GLN A 73 -28.06 -15.45 -9.20
CA GLN A 73 -29.33 -16.06 -9.58
C GLN A 73 -29.29 -17.55 -9.21
N SER A 74 -29.84 -17.87 -8.04
CA SER A 74 -30.19 -19.24 -7.68
C SER A 74 -31.69 -19.27 -7.43
N GLN A 75 -32.41 -19.92 -8.33
CA GLN A 75 -33.82 -20.32 -8.12
C GLN A 75 -33.88 -21.43 -7.08
N GLY A 76 -34.56 -21.17 -6.00
CA GLY A 76 -34.93 -22.16 -4.99
C GLY A 76 -35.93 -21.55 -4.03
N THR A 77 -37.18 -21.97 -4.16
CA THR A 77 -38.38 -21.61 -3.41
C THR A 77 -38.21 -21.76 -1.90
N SER A 78 -38.68 -20.80 -1.17
CA SER A 78 -39.55 -20.85 0.02
C SER A 78 -39.07 -20.05 1.24
N ALA A 79 -39.98 -19.19 1.71
CA ALA A 79 -40.21 -18.67 3.06
C ALA A 79 -39.27 -17.60 3.63
N GLY A 80 -39.75 -16.38 3.54
CA GLY A 80 -39.83 -15.33 4.55
C GLY A 80 -38.73 -15.20 5.60
N GLY A 81 -37.82 -14.28 5.34
CA GLY A 81 -36.94 -13.70 6.32
C GLY A 81 -36.13 -12.62 5.62
N ALA A 82 -36.58 -11.36 5.72
CA ALA A 82 -35.79 -10.22 5.28
C ALA A 82 -34.48 -10.23 6.08
N ALA A 83 -33.42 -10.76 5.49
CA ALA A 83 -32.05 -10.56 5.98
C ALA A 83 -31.75 -9.08 5.82
N THR A 84 -31.98 -8.29 6.86
CA THR A 84 -31.50 -6.94 6.99
C THR A 84 -29.97 -7.03 6.96
N SER A 85 -29.36 -6.77 5.81
CA SER A 85 -27.93 -6.53 5.74
C SER A 85 -27.67 -5.24 6.53
N LEU A 86 -27.33 -5.39 7.81
CA LEU A 86 -26.90 -4.26 8.62
C LEU A 86 -25.54 -3.85 8.05
N SER A 87 -25.54 -2.87 7.18
CA SER A 87 -24.32 -2.24 6.69
C SER A 87 -23.65 -1.52 7.87
N LEU A 88 -22.35 -1.74 8.00
CA LEU A 88 -21.53 -1.05 8.99
C LEU A 88 -21.58 0.47 8.74
N SER A 89 -21.88 1.26 9.79
CA SER A 89 -21.84 2.71 9.67
C SER A 89 -20.41 3.21 9.77
N VAL A 90 -19.86 3.67 8.64
CA VAL A 90 -18.49 4.17 8.53
C VAL A 90 -18.51 5.63 8.13
N LYS A 91 -17.75 6.46 8.81
CA LYS A 91 -17.47 7.86 8.47
C LYS A 91 -16.00 8.02 8.13
N THR A 92 -15.66 9.07 7.40
CA THR A 92 -14.27 9.48 7.19
C THR A 92 -13.89 10.49 8.25
N ASP A 93 -12.74 10.33 8.85
CA ASP A 93 -12.04 11.35 9.61
C ASP A 93 -10.73 11.69 8.93
N THR A 94 -10.11 12.82 9.31
CA THR A 94 -8.90 13.30 8.68
C THR A 94 -7.88 13.69 9.74
N TYR A 95 -6.72 13.06 9.68
CA TYR A 95 -5.54 13.56 10.38
C TYR A 95 -4.97 14.72 9.59
N GLN A 96 -4.81 15.87 10.27
CA GLN A 96 -4.21 17.07 9.69
C GLN A 96 -3.11 17.57 10.62
N ASN A 97 -1.88 17.63 10.11
CA ASN A 97 -0.77 18.27 10.81
C ASN A 97 0.19 18.89 9.79
N GLY A 98 0.47 20.19 9.96
CA GLY A 98 1.25 20.94 9.00
C GLY A 98 0.71 20.81 7.58
N ASN A 99 1.55 20.29 6.70
CA ASN A 99 1.23 20.08 5.28
C ASN A 99 0.69 18.69 4.96
N VAL A 100 0.50 17.84 5.97
CA VAL A 100 0.05 16.46 5.81
C VAL A 100 -1.43 16.34 6.12
N SER A 101 -2.16 15.64 5.24
CA SER A 101 -3.56 15.25 5.39
C SER A 101 -3.70 13.77 5.08
N ILE A 102 -4.19 12.97 6.03
CA ILE A 102 -4.45 11.54 5.85
C ILE A 102 -5.88 11.25 6.27
N GLN A 103 -6.69 10.73 5.34
CA GLN A 103 -8.05 10.31 5.61
C GLN A 103 -8.07 8.86 6.10
N TYR A 104 -8.88 8.58 7.11
CA TYR A 104 -9.07 7.23 7.63
C TYR A 104 -10.53 7.01 8.05
N PRO A 105 -11.02 5.76 8.06
CA PRO A 105 -12.38 5.49 8.45
C PRO A 105 -12.53 5.49 9.98
N VAL A 106 -13.72 5.90 10.42
CA VAL A 106 -14.19 5.76 11.80
C VAL A 106 -15.52 5.02 11.80
N ILE A 107 -15.55 3.89 12.48
CA ILE A 107 -16.76 3.11 12.63
C ILE A 107 -17.61 3.73 13.73
N SER A 108 -18.84 4.13 13.38
CA SER A 108 -19.80 4.78 14.30
C SER A 108 -20.78 3.80 14.92
N ASP A 109 -20.63 2.50 14.68
CA ASP A 109 -21.51 1.47 15.23
C ASP A 109 -21.10 1.12 16.66
N ASN A 110 -22.04 1.25 17.60
CA ASN A 110 -21.82 0.99 19.03
C ASN A 110 -21.52 -0.52 19.34
N SER A 111 -21.74 -1.41 18.39
CA SER A 111 -21.39 -2.83 18.53
C SER A 111 -19.90 -3.09 18.32
N VAL A 112 -19.17 -2.13 17.76
CA VAL A 112 -17.73 -2.24 17.48
C VAL A 112 -16.95 -1.58 18.63
N LYS A 113 -15.88 -2.25 19.05
CA LYS A 113 -15.02 -1.76 20.13
C LYS A 113 -14.29 -0.47 19.71
N PRO A 114 -14.25 0.56 20.56
CA PRO A 114 -13.56 1.82 20.23
C PRO A 114 -12.08 1.65 19.84
N GLU A 115 -11.37 0.68 20.42
CA GLU A 115 -9.98 0.39 20.16
C GLU A 115 -9.71 0.02 18.70
N ILE A 116 -10.74 -0.44 17.96
CA ILE A 116 -10.62 -0.72 16.53
C ILE A 116 -10.45 0.58 15.73
N ASN A 117 -11.10 1.67 16.13
CA ASN A 117 -10.93 2.96 15.49
C ASN A 117 -9.53 3.54 15.76
N ASP A 118 -8.99 3.36 16.96
CA ASP A 118 -7.62 3.76 17.27
C ASP A 118 -6.63 2.95 16.43
N HIS A 119 -6.84 1.64 16.30
CA HIS A 119 -6.01 0.77 15.48
C HIS A 119 -6.06 1.14 13.98
N LEU A 120 -7.26 1.43 13.43
CA LEU A 120 -7.43 1.91 12.06
C LEU A 120 -6.65 3.20 11.82
N LYS A 121 -6.70 4.14 12.76
CA LYS A 121 -5.97 5.40 12.72
C LYS A 121 -4.45 5.17 12.81
N ASP A 122 -3.99 4.37 13.76
CA ASP A 122 -2.56 4.09 13.95
C ASP A 122 -1.95 3.46 12.69
N ASN A 123 -2.65 2.51 12.07
CA ASN A 123 -2.21 1.90 10.81
C ASN A 123 -2.22 2.93 9.65
N ALA A 124 -3.24 3.80 9.58
CA ALA A 124 -3.28 4.87 8.58
C ALA A 124 -2.09 5.83 8.70
N LEU A 125 -1.69 6.16 9.94
CA LEU A 125 -0.61 7.11 10.21
C LEU A 125 0.79 6.48 10.21
N SER A 126 0.90 5.15 10.16
CA SER A 126 2.19 4.44 10.20
C SER A 126 3.12 4.82 9.05
N ILE A 127 2.57 5.26 7.92
CA ILE A 127 3.30 5.75 6.74
C ILE A 127 4.20 6.94 7.08
N LEU A 128 3.80 7.80 8.03
CA LEU A 128 4.57 8.97 8.43
C LEU A 128 5.95 8.58 8.96
N LYS A 129 5.97 7.56 9.81
CA LYS A 129 7.22 7.02 10.37
C LYS A 129 7.99 6.19 9.33
N ALA A 130 7.29 5.39 8.54
CA ALA A 130 7.91 4.50 7.56
C ALA A 130 8.70 5.26 6.48
N TRP A 131 8.22 6.43 6.10
CA TRP A 131 8.84 7.28 5.08
C TRP A 131 9.52 8.52 5.66
N GLU A 132 9.70 8.60 6.98
CA GLU A 132 10.35 9.73 7.68
C GLU A 132 9.79 11.09 7.24
N ILE A 133 8.45 11.17 7.07
CA ILE A 133 7.78 12.36 6.55
C ILE A 133 7.89 13.52 7.55
N ASP A 134 8.51 14.63 7.12
CA ASP A 134 8.52 15.88 7.87
C ASP A 134 7.21 16.64 7.60
N GLU A 135 6.26 16.54 8.52
CA GLU A 135 4.91 17.07 8.37
C GLU A 135 4.87 18.59 8.18
N ALA A 136 5.91 19.31 8.61
CA ALA A 136 6.02 20.75 8.42
C ALA A 136 6.50 21.14 7.02
N LYS A 137 7.25 20.28 6.35
CA LYS A 137 7.88 20.56 5.06
C LYS A 137 7.26 19.81 3.90
N ASP A 138 6.86 18.56 4.14
CA ASP A 138 6.47 17.65 3.08
C ASP A 138 4.95 17.64 2.88
N PRO A 139 4.41 18.32 1.85
CA PRO A 139 2.98 18.31 1.61
C PRO A 139 2.53 16.90 1.17
N ARG A 140 1.54 16.36 1.87
CA ARG A 140 0.95 15.04 1.56
C ARG A 140 -0.55 15.09 1.70
N ASN A 141 -1.21 14.47 0.74
CA ASN A 141 -2.64 14.20 0.82
C ASN A 141 -2.86 12.72 0.48
N ILE A 142 -3.20 11.93 1.50
CA ILE A 142 -3.40 10.49 1.37
C ILE A 142 -4.87 10.20 1.66
N PRO A 143 -5.71 10.04 0.60
CA PRO A 143 -7.11 9.65 0.78
C PRO A 143 -7.20 8.20 1.22
N GLY A 144 -8.10 7.95 2.20
CA GLY A 144 -8.50 6.61 2.59
C GLY A 144 -9.82 6.23 1.92
N LYS A 145 -9.85 5.11 1.21
CA LYS A 145 -11.06 4.54 0.61
C LYS A 145 -11.42 3.26 1.32
N VAL A 146 -12.71 2.96 1.41
CA VAL A 146 -13.22 1.73 2.04
C VAL A 146 -13.82 0.82 0.97
N PRO A 147 -13.01 -0.05 0.33
CA PRO A 147 -13.51 -0.97 -0.69
C PRO A 147 -14.48 -2.01 -0.12
N SER A 148 -14.33 -2.39 1.14
CA SER A 148 -15.21 -3.37 1.78
C SER A 148 -15.43 -3.06 3.27
N ALA A 149 -16.70 -3.11 3.68
CA ALA A 149 -17.09 -3.04 5.09
C ALA A 149 -18.27 -4.02 5.33
N THR A 150 -18.00 -5.04 6.14
CA THR A 150 -18.96 -6.07 6.52
C THR A 150 -19.11 -6.13 8.03
N LYS A 151 -20.01 -6.95 8.56
CA LYS A 151 -20.14 -7.20 10.00
C LYS A 151 -18.89 -7.80 10.64
N ASN A 152 -18.04 -8.46 9.84
CA ASN A 152 -16.90 -9.23 10.33
C ASN A 152 -15.58 -8.50 10.16
N ARG A 153 -15.45 -7.64 9.15
CA ARG A 153 -14.21 -6.93 8.83
C ARG A 153 -14.45 -5.63 8.08
N ILE A 154 -13.50 -4.73 8.21
CA ILE A 154 -13.36 -3.52 7.40
C ILE A 154 -12.04 -3.57 6.66
N THR A 155 -12.04 -3.14 5.42
CA THR A 155 -10.84 -2.98 4.59
C THR A 155 -10.71 -1.53 4.16
N VAL A 156 -9.52 -0.96 4.30
CA VAL A 156 -9.18 0.39 3.88
C VAL A 156 -8.02 0.33 2.89
N ARG A 157 -8.11 1.12 1.84
CA ARG A 157 -7.06 1.29 0.83
C ARG A 157 -6.59 2.75 0.85
N TYR A 158 -5.31 2.95 0.82
CA TYR A 158 -4.63 4.23 0.78
C TYR A 158 -3.77 4.31 -0.47
N ASP A 159 -4.01 5.33 -1.28
CA ASP A 159 -3.21 5.62 -2.48
C ASP A 159 -2.63 7.04 -2.32
N GLY A 160 -1.35 7.21 -2.57
CA GLY A 160 -0.72 8.51 -2.41
C GLY A 160 0.63 8.60 -3.09
N ASN A 161 1.32 9.69 -2.83
CA ASN A 161 2.67 9.91 -3.31
C ASN A 161 3.53 10.50 -2.19
N VAL A 162 4.78 10.07 -2.12
CA VAL A 162 5.78 10.60 -1.19
C VAL A 162 6.94 11.18 -1.99
N MET A 163 7.35 12.39 -1.67
CA MET A 163 8.59 12.95 -2.19
C MET A 163 9.71 12.62 -1.19
N THR A 164 10.68 11.85 -1.61
CA THR A 164 11.89 11.63 -0.82
C THR A 164 12.80 12.86 -0.89
N ASP A 165 13.50 13.15 0.18
CA ASP A 165 14.43 14.30 0.22
C ASP A 165 15.48 14.17 -0.90
N GLY A 166 15.60 15.22 -1.72
CA GLY A 166 16.46 15.23 -2.92
C GLY A 166 15.91 14.47 -4.12
N GLY A 167 14.72 13.89 -4.04
CA GLY A 167 14.05 13.24 -5.18
C GLY A 167 13.55 14.25 -6.23
N ILE A 168 13.68 13.91 -7.51
CA ILE A 168 13.19 14.74 -8.63
C ILE A 168 11.70 14.47 -8.89
N HIS A 169 11.25 13.25 -8.63
CA HIS A 169 9.88 12.80 -8.84
C HIS A 169 9.31 12.16 -7.58
N PRO A 170 7.99 12.31 -7.31
CA PRO A 170 7.34 11.66 -6.20
C PRO A 170 7.25 10.14 -6.45
N THR A 171 7.48 9.34 -5.41
CA THR A 171 7.26 7.90 -5.39
C THR A 171 5.80 7.63 -5.09
N ALA A 172 5.15 6.80 -5.90
CA ALA A 172 3.79 6.36 -5.62
C ALA A 172 3.80 5.36 -4.45
N ILE A 173 2.85 5.53 -3.52
CA ILE A 173 2.68 4.64 -2.39
C ILE A 173 1.30 4.00 -2.42
N PHE A 174 1.26 2.76 -1.99
CA PHE A 174 0.05 1.99 -1.81
C PHE A 174 0.15 1.20 -0.51
N TYR A 175 -0.85 1.29 0.33
CA TYR A 175 -0.97 0.43 1.49
C TYR A 175 -2.44 0.20 1.84
N THR A 176 -2.72 -0.89 2.52
CA THR A 176 -4.06 -1.28 2.92
C THR A 176 -4.08 -1.67 4.39
N ASN A 177 -5.27 -1.64 4.97
CA ASN A 177 -5.49 -2.17 6.29
C ASN A 177 -6.81 -2.94 6.31
N THR A 178 -6.75 -4.22 6.62
CA THR A 178 -7.93 -5.04 6.84
C THR A 178 -7.97 -5.47 8.31
N ILE A 179 -9.03 -5.13 9.03
CA ILE A 179 -9.20 -5.44 10.45
C ILE A 179 -10.42 -6.34 10.65
N SER A 180 -10.25 -7.39 11.45
CA SER A 180 -11.35 -8.21 11.98
C SER A 180 -12.09 -7.44 13.07
N LEU A 181 -13.38 -7.20 12.89
CA LEU A 181 -14.20 -6.45 13.86
C LEU A 181 -14.50 -7.25 15.14
N SER A 182 -14.39 -8.57 15.11
CA SER A 182 -14.57 -9.42 16.27
C SER A 182 -13.36 -9.47 17.19
N SER A 183 -12.15 -9.58 16.62
CA SER A 183 -10.90 -9.66 17.39
C SER A 183 -10.20 -8.31 17.53
N GLY A 184 -10.37 -7.38 16.60
CA GLY A 184 -9.60 -6.14 16.50
C GLY A 184 -8.21 -6.35 15.89
N SER A 185 -7.93 -7.54 15.34
CA SER A 185 -6.63 -7.88 14.77
C SER A 185 -6.58 -7.62 13.27
N ASP A 186 -5.40 -7.29 12.77
CA ASP A 186 -5.14 -7.21 11.33
C ASP A 186 -5.33 -8.56 10.65
N ILE A 187 -5.76 -8.51 9.40
CA ILE A 187 -5.88 -9.65 8.49
C ILE A 187 -4.96 -9.39 7.31
N GLY A 188 -3.84 -10.10 7.24
CA GLY A 188 -2.87 -9.97 6.17
C GLY A 188 -3.02 -11.03 5.08
N LEU A 189 -2.18 -10.92 4.05
CA LEU A 189 -2.19 -11.74 2.84
C LEU A 189 -2.08 -13.24 3.13
N SER A 190 -1.26 -13.63 4.10
CA SER A 190 -1.09 -15.04 4.50
C SER A 190 -2.37 -15.68 5.06
N TYR A 191 -3.33 -14.89 5.51
CA TYR A 191 -4.67 -15.38 5.90
C TYR A 191 -5.56 -15.60 4.66
N LEU A 192 -5.39 -14.79 3.62
CA LEU A 192 -6.21 -14.82 2.41
C LEU A 192 -5.76 -15.91 1.44
N ALA A 193 -4.44 -16.10 1.26
CA ALA A 193 -3.86 -17.09 0.37
C ALA A 193 -2.50 -17.58 0.85
N ASP A 194 -2.09 -18.75 0.35
CA ASP A 194 -0.76 -19.28 0.62
C ASP A 194 0.32 -18.48 -0.15
N PRO A 195 1.34 -17.94 0.55
CA PRO A 195 2.40 -17.14 -0.07
C PRO A 195 3.15 -17.82 -1.21
N ALA A 196 3.40 -19.14 -1.13
CA ALA A 196 4.10 -19.86 -2.19
C ALA A 196 3.22 -20.04 -3.44
N THR A 197 1.92 -20.22 -3.26
CA THR A 197 0.93 -20.25 -4.34
C THR A 197 0.88 -18.92 -5.08
N LEU A 198 0.80 -17.80 -4.35
CA LEU A 198 0.82 -16.47 -4.95
C LEU A 198 2.14 -16.17 -5.65
N ALA A 199 3.27 -16.60 -5.10
CA ALA A 199 4.59 -16.45 -5.73
C ALA A 199 4.66 -17.19 -7.08
N SER A 200 4.12 -18.40 -7.13
CA SER A 200 4.01 -19.17 -8.40
C SER A 200 3.09 -18.48 -9.39
N TYR A 201 1.97 -17.92 -8.92
CA TYR A 201 1.01 -17.19 -9.76
C TYR A 201 1.65 -15.94 -10.37
N VAL A 202 2.37 -15.12 -9.59
CA VAL A 202 3.04 -13.91 -10.10
C VAL A 202 4.01 -14.22 -11.24
N LEU A 203 4.70 -15.34 -11.17
CA LEU A 203 5.67 -15.78 -12.19
C LEU A 203 5.03 -16.46 -13.39
N SER A 204 3.74 -16.79 -13.32
CA SER A 204 2.98 -17.43 -14.40
C SER A 204 2.54 -16.40 -15.46
N ASP A 205 2.11 -16.89 -16.61
CA ASP A 205 1.51 -16.07 -17.65
C ASP A 205 0.06 -15.65 -17.30
N ASP A 206 -0.57 -16.32 -16.34
CA ASP A 206 -1.95 -16.08 -15.90
C ASP A 206 -2.06 -14.86 -14.96
N CYS A 207 -0.94 -14.36 -14.43
CA CYS A 207 -0.96 -13.17 -13.57
C CYS A 207 -1.50 -11.95 -14.33
N THR A 208 -2.49 -11.27 -13.75
CA THR A 208 -3.16 -10.11 -14.37
C THR A 208 -3.07 -8.87 -13.49
N PHE A 209 -3.08 -7.70 -14.15
CA PHE A 209 -2.96 -6.38 -13.54
C PHE A 209 -4.12 -5.49 -13.99
N PRO A 210 -5.30 -5.58 -13.35
CA PRO A 210 -6.55 -4.98 -13.87
C PRO A 210 -6.55 -3.46 -13.91
N GLU A 211 -5.76 -2.79 -13.05
CA GLU A 211 -5.68 -1.33 -12.97
C GLU A 211 -4.54 -0.75 -13.83
N THR A 212 -3.95 -1.55 -14.73
CA THR A 212 -2.74 -1.18 -15.48
C THR A 212 -3.00 -1.33 -16.99
N ASP A 213 -2.51 -0.39 -17.79
CA ASP A 213 -2.57 -0.50 -19.25
C ASP A 213 -1.70 -1.66 -19.77
N ALA A 214 -2.00 -2.12 -20.99
CA ALA A 214 -1.39 -3.33 -21.55
C ALA A 214 0.12 -3.22 -21.77
N GLU A 215 0.64 -2.03 -22.10
CA GLU A 215 2.08 -1.81 -22.32
C GLU A 215 2.85 -1.88 -21.00
N THR A 216 2.40 -1.14 -20.01
CA THR A 216 2.96 -1.15 -18.65
C THR A 216 2.84 -2.54 -18.02
N ALA A 217 1.71 -3.25 -18.20
CA ALA A 217 1.51 -4.60 -17.71
C ALA A 217 2.51 -5.61 -18.34
N ALA A 218 2.78 -5.51 -19.64
CA ALA A 218 3.77 -6.35 -20.32
C ALA A 218 5.20 -6.08 -19.83
N ALA A 219 5.57 -4.80 -19.64
CA ALA A 219 6.85 -4.41 -19.09
C ALA A 219 7.02 -4.88 -17.64
N ALA A 220 5.97 -4.73 -16.81
CA ALA A 220 5.96 -5.23 -15.44
C ALA A 220 6.11 -6.76 -15.37
N LYS A 221 5.42 -7.52 -16.22
CA LYS A 221 5.61 -9.00 -16.31
C LYS A 221 7.08 -9.36 -16.59
N THR A 222 7.73 -8.61 -17.46
CA THR A 222 9.16 -8.83 -17.77
C THR A 222 10.02 -8.53 -16.56
N PHE A 223 9.81 -7.41 -15.90
CA PHE A 223 10.52 -7.00 -14.69
C PHE A 223 10.33 -8.01 -13.54
N LEU A 224 9.09 -8.43 -13.29
CA LEU A 224 8.78 -9.38 -12.20
C LEU A 224 9.44 -10.76 -12.40
N LYS A 225 9.70 -11.19 -13.65
CA LYS A 225 10.41 -12.44 -13.96
C LYS A 225 11.92 -12.36 -13.73
N GLU A 226 12.48 -11.21 -13.38
CA GLU A 226 13.89 -11.07 -12.96
C GLU A 226 14.13 -11.62 -11.54
N SER A 227 13.07 -11.75 -10.73
CA SER A 227 13.14 -12.35 -9.40
C SER A 227 12.59 -13.78 -9.40
N ASP A 228 12.98 -14.56 -8.41
CA ASP A 228 12.57 -15.96 -8.27
C ASP A 228 11.37 -16.13 -7.32
N GLN A 229 10.85 -17.36 -7.26
CA GLN A 229 9.74 -17.73 -6.41
C GLN A 229 10.05 -17.52 -4.92
N SER A 230 11.29 -17.69 -4.49
CA SER A 230 11.68 -17.55 -3.09
C SER A 230 11.60 -16.08 -2.64
N TYR A 231 11.97 -15.15 -3.51
CA TYR A 231 11.81 -13.72 -3.28
C TYR A 231 10.34 -13.34 -3.05
N TYR A 232 9.44 -13.75 -3.96
CA TYR A 232 8.01 -13.44 -3.82
C TYR A 232 7.37 -14.14 -2.64
N THR A 233 7.77 -15.38 -2.34
CA THR A 233 7.29 -16.08 -1.14
C THR A 233 7.65 -15.30 0.12
N ALA A 234 8.88 -14.81 0.25
CA ALA A 234 9.31 -13.99 1.37
C ALA A 234 8.60 -12.63 1.42
N LEU A 235 8.41 -11.97 0.27
CA LEU A 235 7.66 -10.73 0.15
C LEU A 235 6.23 -10.89 0.69
N PHE A 236 5.53 -11.96 0.30
CA PHE A 236 4.15 -12.21 0.71
C PHE A 236 4.01 -12.70 2.16
N GLN A 237 5.03 -13.36 2.71
CA GLN A 237 5.08 -13.70 4.14
C GLN A 237 5.20 -12.47 5.04
N ASN A 238 5.78 -11.38 4.53
CA ASN A 238 5.98 -10.12 5.23
C ASN A 238 5.01 -9.02 4.75
N ALA A 239 3.97 -9.39 4.01
CA ALA A 239 2.96 -8.45 3.54
C ALA A 239 2.00 -8.02 4.65
N ASP A 240 1.45 -6.81 4.49
CA ASP A 240 0.40 -6.23 5.32
C ASP A 240 0.78 -5.94 6.79
N PHE A 241 -0.20 -5.41 7.51
CA PHE A 241 -0.13 -5.28 8.97
C PHE A 241 -0.48 -6.59 9.68
N PRO A 242 0.03 -6.81 10.92
CA PRO A 242 1.04 -5.98 11.57
C PRO A 242 2.45 -6.24 11.02
N TYR A 243 3.29 -5.24 10.98
CA TYR A 243 4.71 -5.40 10.67
C TYR A 243 5.58 -5.18 11.92
N GLN A 244 6.81 -5.72 11.93
CA GLN A 244 7.69 -5.63 13.09
C GLN A 244 8.69 -4.47 12.97
N GLU A 245 9.66 -4.58 12.07
CA GLU A 245 10.75 -3.60 11.94
C GLU A 245 10.64 -2.77 10.66
N THR A 246 10.34 -3.44 9.55
CA THR A 246 10.30 -2.82 8.22
C THR A 246 8.87 -2.71 7.73
N PHE A 247 8.51 -1.51 7.23
CA PHE A 247 7.21 -1.30 6.61
C PHE A 247 7.06 -2.23 5.41
N PRO A 248 5.91 -2.90 5.22
CA PRO A 248 5.71 -3.85 4.15
C PRO A 248 5.88 -3.22 2.76
N GLU A 249 6.52 -3.95 1.85
CA GLU A 249 6.59 -3.59 0.44
C GLU A 249 5.40 -4.12 -0.38
N CYS A 250 4.62 -5.04 0.21
CA CYS A 250 3.43 -5.61 -0.37
C CYS A 250 2.26 -5.42 0.58
N PHE A 251 1.14 -4.96 0.05
CA PHE A 251 -0.12 -4.84 0.76
C PHE A 251 -1.24 -5.49 -0.03
N SER A 252 -2.24 -6.02 0.68
CA SER A 252 -3.31 -6.78 0.04
C SER A 252 -4.69 -6.45 0.60
N TYR A 253 -5.71 -6.79 -0.18
CA TYR A 253 -7.10 -6.78 0.27
C TYR A 253 -7.93 -7.77 -0.56
N GLU A 254 -9.03 -8.22 0.03
CA GLU A 254 -10.02 -9.02 -0.68
C GLU A 254 -11.19 -8.12 -1.09
N TYR A 255 -11.58 -8.23 -2.35
CA TYR A 255 -12.76 -7.58 -2.90
C TYR A 255 -13.47 -8.51 -3.88
N GLU A 256 -14.77 -8.72 -3.71
CA GLU A 256 -15.61 -9.60 -4.55
C GLU A 256 -15.04 -11.00 -4.78
N GLY A 257 -14.45 -11.60 -3.75
CA GLY A 257 -13.88 -12.95 -3.79
C GLY A 257 -12.52 -13.06 -4.48
N SER A 258 -11.97 -11.96 -4.94
CA SER A 258 -10.62 -11.86 -5.50
C SER A 258 -9.68 -11.17 -4.52
N ILE A 259 -8.42 -11.58 -4.53
CA ILE A 259 -7.36 -11.02 -3.70
C ILE A 259 -6.51 -10.09 -4.56
N TYR A 260 -6.51 -8.82 -4.21
CA TYR A 260 -5.66 -7.79 -4.80
C TYR A 260 -4.42 -7.62 -3.93
N PHE A 261 -3.25 -7.53 -4.55
CA PHE A 261 -2.01 -7.30 -3.82
C PHE A 261 -1.01 -6.50 -4.65
N SER A 262 -0.28 -5.61 -3.98
CA SER A 262 0.73 -4.78 -4.64
C SER A 262 2.04 -5.54 -4.81
N LEU A 263 2.69 -5.32 -5.94
CA LEU A 263 4.02 -5.80 -6.25
C LEU A 263 4.93 -4.60 -6.49
N PRO A 264 6.07 -4.48 -5.81
CA PRO A 264 7.02 -3.43 -6.08
C PRO A 264 7.60 -3.59 -7.49
N VAL A 265 7.64 -2.50 -8.22
CA VAL A 265 8.25 -2.42 -9.55
C VAL A 265 9.16 -1.20 -9.65
N ALA A 266 9.96 -1.12 -10.72
CA ALA A 266 10.81 0.03 -10.95
C ALA A 266 9.98 1.34 -11.04
N HIS A 267 10.54 2.46 -10.57
CA HIS A 267 9.91 3.79 -10.61
C HIS A 267 9.36 4.16 -12.00
N ALA A 268 10.07 3.76 -13.07
CA ALA A 268 9.61 3.95 -14.45
C ALA A 268 8.32 3.18 -14.80
N LEU A 269 7.93 2.20 -13.98
CA LEU A 269 6.69 1.41 -14.11
C LEU A 269 5.63 1.82 -13.09
N GLY A 270 5.89 2.85 -12.26
CA GLY A 270 4.93 3.42 -11.32
C GLY A 270 5.13 3.01 -9.86
N ASP A 271 6.31 2.51 -9.47
CA ASP A 271 6.72 2.10 -8.12
C ASP A 271 6.03 0.83 -7.60
N TYR A 272 4.75 0.62 -7.88
CA TYR A 272 4.02 -0.61 -7.63
C TYR A 272 3.02 -0.92 -8.75
N ILE A 273 2.60 -2.17 -8.83
CA ILE A 273 1.52 -2.63 -9.68
C ILE A 273 0.58 -3.53 -8.88
N LEU A 274 -0.73 -3.44 -9.10
CA LEU A 274 -1.70 -4.30 -8.45
C LEU A 274 -1.93 -5.57 -9.27
N ALA A 275 -1.63 -6.72 -8.68
CA ALA A 275 -2.01 -8.02 -9.20
C ALA A 275 -3.34 -8.46 -8.58
N VAL A 276 -4.12 -9.27 -9.32
CA VAL A 276 -5.34 -9.88 -8.83
C VAL A 276 -5.25 -11.40 -8.94
N TYR A 277 -5.59 -12.08 -7.87
CA TYR A 277 -5.69 -13.52 -7.80
C TYR A 277 -7.08 -13.93 -7.35
N THR A 278 -7.76 -14.73 -8.14
CA THR A 278 -9.06 -15.30 -7.78
C THR A 278 -8.85 -16.78 -7.43
N PRO A 279 -9.00 -17.16 -6.14
CA PRO A 279 -8.90 -18.55 -5.75
C PRO A 279 -9.96 -19.40 -6.49
N GLU A 280 -9.56 -20.53 -7.00
CA GLU A 280 -10.55 -21.51 -7.51
C GLU A 280 -11.47 -21.91 -6.34
N ASN A 281 -12.77 -21.79 -6.53
CA ASN A 281 -13.75 -22.21 -5.53
C ASN A 281 -13.54 -23.72 -5.25
N LYS A 282 -13.10 -24.02 -4.02
CA LYS A 282 -13.02 -25.39 -3.52
C LYS A 282 -14.37 -25.90 -3.09
#